data_815d29b8406111a9a36917711c278817
#
_entry.id   815d29b8406111a9a36917711c278817
#
_cell.length_a   1.000
_cell.length_b   1.000
_cell.length_c   1.000
_cell.angle_alpha   90.00
_cell.angle_beta   90.00
_cell.angle_gamma   90.00
#
_symmetry.space_group_name_H-M   'P 1'
#
loop_
_entity.id
_entity.type
_entity.pdbx_description
1 polymer ?
#
loop_
_entity_poly.entity_id
_entity_poly.type
_entity_poly.pdbx_seq_one_letter_code
_entity_poly.pdbx_strand_id
1 'polypeptide(L)'
;NVGAIKSITLTPLAKRPMAVPDRGVSGRVLSLTVSGSAGQAKITGNSFQSMLGLKSTLFDFYQGNGNPPDPDKAKAARSNVFPVKAGTPLTIYGFGWGHGLGMSQYGAYQMAREHGEDAAFYRKILSHYYTGTSLSKLY
;
A
#
# COMPACT_ATOMS: atom_id res chain seq x y z
N ASN A 1 7.18 10.12 -22.51
CA ASN A 1 6.03 9.58 -23.21
C ASN A 1 6.25 8.07 -23.39
N VAL A 2 5.34 7.24 -22.87
CA VAL A 2 5.43 5.77 -22.98
C VAL A 2 4.64 5.20 -24.17
N GLY A 3 3.94 6.06 -24.90
CA GLY A 3 3.03 5.65 -25.98
C GLY A 3 1.77 4.96 -25.44
N ALA A 4 1.18 4.06 -26.23
CA ALA A 4 0.03 3.29 -25.82
C ALA A 4 0.41 2.33 -24.68
N ILE A 5 -0.29 2.40 -23.56
CA ILE A 5 0.01 1.60 -22.36
C ILE A 5 -0.36 0.14 -22.63
N LYS A 6 0.58 -0.77 -22.34
CA LYS A 6 0.43 -2.22 -22.49
C LYS A 6 0.29 -2.94 -21.15
N SER A 7 1.02 -2.48 -20.13
CA SER A 7 0.96 -3.08 -18.80
C SER A 7 1.41 -2.11 -17.72
N ILE A 8 0.94 -2.37 -16.50
CA ILE A 8 1.41 -1.71 -15.28
C ILE A 8 1.94 -2.79 -14.35
N THR A 9 3.16 -2.60 -13.84
CA THR A 9 3.79 -3.49 -12.86
C THR A 9 3.92 -2.78 -11.54
N LEU A 10 3.37 -3.36 -10.48
CA LEU A 10 3.51 -2.85 -9.12
C LEU A 10 4.72 -3.44 -8.42
N THR A 11 5.52 -2.60 -7.79
CA THR A 11 6.60 -3.01 -6.90
C THR A 11 6.14 -2.79 -5.46
N PRO A 12 6.05 -3.84 -4.65
CA PRO A 12 5.61 -3.74 -3.26
C PRO A 12 6.67 -3.10 -2.37
N LEU A 13 6.22 -2.51 -1.27
CA LEU A 13 7.08 -2.02 -0.21
C LEU A 13 7.50 -3.21 0.68
N ALA A 14 8.57 -3.90 0.32
CA ALA A 14 9.15 -4.95 1.13
C ALA A 14 10.68 -4.93 1.05
N LYS A 15 11.30 -5.26 2.18
CA LYS A 15 12.76 -5.38 2.28
C LYS A 15 13.28 -6.79 1.92
N ARG A 16 12.38 -7.76 1.75
CA ARG A 16 12.73 -9.17 1.50
C ARG A 16 12.14 -9.62 0.16
N PRO A 17 12.76 -10.59 -0.50
CA PRO A 17 12.14 -11.26 -1.63
C PRO A 17 10.74 -11.76 -1.23
N MET A 18 9.77 -11.51 -2.07
CA MET A 18 8.37 -11.85 -1.82
C MET A 18 7.85 -12.72 -2.94
N ALA A 19 6.92 -13.60 -2.59
CA ALA A 19 6.10 -14.25 -3.59
C ALA A 19 5.23 -13.22 -4.32
N VAL A 20 4.90 -13.47 -5.58
CA VAL A 20 4.07 -12.56 -6.39
C VAL A 20 2.75 -12.19 -5.71
N PRO A 21 2.03 -13.10 -5.04
CA PRO A 21 0.78 -12.77 -4.34
C PRO A 21 0.99 -11.99 -3.04
N ASP A 22 2.20 -11.93 -2.52
CA ASP A 22 2.51 -11.28 -1.26
C ASP A 22 3.19 -9.94 -1.50
N ARG A 23 2.54 -8.84 -1.23
CA ARG A 23 3.09 -7.48 -1.35
C ARG A 23 3.79 -6.99 -0.09
N GLY A 24 4.34 -7.91 0.68
CA GLY A 24 4.96 -7.64 1.95
C GLY A 24 3.94 -7.44 3.06
N VAL A 25 4.46 -7.26 4.26
CA VAL A 25 3.65 -7.14 5.48
C VAL A 25 2.61 -6.03 5.37
N SER A 26 2.94 -4.93 4.69
CA SER A 26 2.04 -3.79 4.55
C SER A 26 1.15 -3.83 3.29
N GLY A 27 1.50 -4.63 2.29
CA GLY A 27 0.82 -4.66 0.99
C GLY A 27 0.90 -3.36 0.18
N ARG A 28 1.62 -2.35 0.67
CA ARG A 28 1.70 -1.02 0.04
C ARG A 28 2.60 -1.01 -1.18
N VAL A 29 2.27 -0.14 -2.13
CA VAL A 29 3.01 0.02 -3.38
C VAL A 29 4.18 1.00 -3.17
N LEU A 30 5.41 0.52 -3.37
CA LEU A 30 6.62 1.36 -3.36
C LEU A 30 6.72 2.18 -4.64
N SER A 31 6.57 1.50 -5.76
CA SER A 31 6.61 2.11 -7.09
C SER A 31 5.77 1.31 -8.08
N LEU A 32 5.49 1.92 -9.20
CA LEU A 32 4.89 1.23 -10.34
C LEU A 32 5.68 1.57 -11.61
N THR A 33 5.74 0.60 -12.51
CA THR A 33 6.32 0.78 -13.84
C THR A 33 5.20 0.67 -14.87
N VAL A 34 5.02 1.73 -15.65
CA VAL A 34 4.09 1.76 -16.77
C VAL A 34 4.87 1.44 -18.03
N SER A 35 4.51 0.35 -18.68
CA SER A 35 5.15 -0.10 -19.94
C SER A 35 4.19 0.15 -21.09
N GLY A 36 4.68 0.77 -22.13
CA GLY A 36 3.90 1.12 -23.31
C GLY A 36 4.61 0.78 -24.62
N SER A 37 4.05 1.24 -25.73
CA SER A 37 4.58 0.97 -27.09
C SER A 37 5.89 1.71 -27.38
N ALA A 38 6.15 2.82 -26.70
CA ALA A 38 7.32 3.69 -26.95
C ALA A 38 8.34 3.70 -25.79
N GLY A 39 8.13 2.89 -24.74
CA GLY A 39 9.05 2.83 -23.62
C GLY A 39 8.40 2.52 -22.29
N GLN A 40 9.13 2.79 -21.22
CA GLN A 40 8.69 2.58 -19.84
C GLN A 40 8.91 3.84 -19.01
N ALA A 41 8.03 4.04 -18.02
CA ALA A 41 8.17 5.07 -17.00
C ALA A 41 7.96 4.45 -15.61
N LYS A 42 8.82 4.83 -14.66
CA LYS A 42 8.69 4.41 -13.26
C LYS A 42 8.19 5.59 -12.42
N ILE A 43 7.19 5.34 -11.60
CA ILE A 43 6.53 6.33 -10.74
C ILE A 43 6.55 5.78 -9.31
N THR A 44 6.80 6.61 -8.31
CA THR A 44 6.68 6.19 -6.91
C THR A 44 5.22 6.01 -6.52
N GLY A 45 4.94 5.12 -5.56
CA GLY A 45 3.59 4.92 -5.03
C GLY A 45 2.99 6.20 -4.47
N ASN A 46 3.79 7.01 -3.77
CA ASN A 46 3.37 8.30 -3.24
C ASN A 46 3.04 9.32 -4.35
N SER A 47 3.87 9.41 -5.38
CA SER A 47 3.58 10.30 -6.52
C SER A 47 2.30 9.88 -7.24
N PHE A 48 2.11 8.59 -7.46
CA PHE A 48 0.90 8.05 -8.07
C PHE A 48 -0.35 8.30 -7.22
N GLN A 49 -0.24 8.08 -5.89
CA GLN A 49 -1.29 8.41 -4.93
C GLN A 49 -1.70 9.89 -5.05
N SER A 50 -0.72 10.80 -5.03
CA SER A 50 -0.96 12.24 -5.09
C SER A 50 -1.57 12.68 -6.41
N MET A 51 -1.08 12.14 -7.54
CA MET A 51 -1.57 12.48 -8.88
C MET A 51 -3.04 12.11 -9.09
N LEU A 52 -3.49 11.04 -8.46
CA LEU A 52 -4.86 10.52 -8.61
C LEU A 52 -5.76 10.79 -7.40
N GLY A 53 -5.27 11.50 -6.37
CA GLY A 53 -6.03 11.77 -5.16
C GLY A 53 -6.41 10.51 -4.37
N LEU A 54 -5.60 9.46 -4.45
CA LEU A 54 -5.87 8.21 -3.72
C LEU A 54 -5.66 8.41 -2.22
N LYS A 55 -6.46 7.73 -1.42
CA LYS A 55 -6.41 7.86 0.04
C LYS A 55 -5.16 7.22 0.66
N SER A 56 -4.57 6.24 0.01
CA SER A 56 -3.37 5.56 0.49
C SER A 56 -2.53 4.98 -0.65
N THR A 57 -1.33 4.50 -0.32
CA THR A 57 -0.50 3.69 -1.22
C THR A 57 -0.84 2.20 -1.18
N LEU A 58 -1.85 1.81 -0.39
CA LEU A 58 -2.38 0.45 -0.34
C LEU A 58 -3.50 0.32 -1.37
N PHE A 59 -3.13 0.09 -2.61
CA PHE A 59 -4.04 -0.06 -3.73
C PHE A 59 -3.66 -1.21 -4.65
N ASP A 60 -4.61 -1.59 -5.47
CA ASP A 60 -4.47 -2.61 -6.48
C ASP A 60 -5.22 -2.22 -7.75
N PHE A 61 -5.02 -2.96 -8.82
CA PHE A 61 -5.74 -2.81 -10.06
C PHE A 61 -6.67 -4.00 -10.31
N TYR A 62 -7.81 -3.70 -10.89
CA TYR A 62 -8.74 -4.68 -11.40
C TYR A 62 -9.12 -4.33 -12.83
N GLN A 63 -9.04 -5.30 -13.72
CA GLN A 63 -9.43 -5.13 -15.10
C GLN A 63 -10.77 -5.81 -15.36
N GLY A 64 -11.77 -5.02 -15.74
CA GLY A 64 -13.12 -5.51 -16.02
C GLY A 64 -14.19 -4.56 -15.53
N ASN A 65 -15.44 -4.89 -15.90
CA ASN A 65 -16.65 -4.22 -15.42
C ASN A 65 -17.13 -4.95 -14.15
N GLY A 66 -17.44 -4.20 -13.12
CA GLY A 66 -17.97 -4.73 -11.87
C GLY A 66 -17.14 -4.41 -10.64
N ASN A 67 -17.47 -5.06 -9.54
CA ASN A 67 -16.75 -4.89 -8.29
C ASN A 67 -15.41 -5.62 -8.32
N PRO A 68 -14.36 -5.04 -7.72
CA PRO A 68 -13.09 -5.72 -7.56
C PRO A 68 -13.29 -7.01 -6.74
N PRO A 69 -12.45 -8.03 -6.95
CA PRO A 69 -12.54 -9.27 -6.20
C PRO A 69 -12.37 -9.00 -4.71
N ASP A 70 -13.09 -9.78 -3.91
CA ASP A 70 -12.97 -9.76 -2.45
C ASP A 70 -11.50 -9.92 -2.05
N PRO A 71 -10.92 -8.96 -1.32
CA PRO A 71 -9.51 -8.98 -0.96
C PRO A 71 -9.11 -10.24 -0.18
N ASP A 72 -10.02 -10.83 0.59
CA ASP A 72 -9.74 -12.06 1.34
C ASP A 72 -9.74 -13.30 0.45
N LYS A 73 -10.52 -13.31 -0.61
CA LYS A 73 -10.54 -14.37 -1.63
C LYS A 73 -9.45 -14.19 -2.68
N ALA A 74 -9.01 -12.96 -2.91
CA ALA A 74 -7.99 -12.63 -3.90
C ALA A 74 -6.54 -12.87 -3.42
N LYS A 75 -6.32 -13.24 -2.15
CA LYS A 75 -4.97 -13.45 -1.58
C LYS A 75 -4.14 -14.47 -2.38
N ALA A 76 -4.76 -15.47 -2.95
CA ALA A 76 -4.08 -16.52 -3.71
C ALA A 76 -3.75 -16.15 -5.17
N ALA A 77 -4.34 -15.07 -5.71
CA ALA A 77 -4.27 -14.74 -7.14
C ALA A 77 -3.70 -13.33 -7.43
N ARG A 78 -3.08 -12.69 -6.45
CA ARG A 78 -2.54 -11.34 -6.65
C ARG A 78 -1.35 -11.35 -7.59
N SER A 79 -1.55 -10.81 -8.78
CA SER A 79 -0.45 -10.48 -9.69
C SER A 79 0.07 -9.09 -9.40
N ASN A 80 1.37 -8.88 -9.57
CA ASN A 80 1.95 -7.54 -9.60
C ASN A 80 1.99 -6.92 -11.01
N VAL A 81 1.63 -7.69 -12.02
CA VAL A 81 1.60 -7.26 -13.41
C VAL A 81 0.17 -7.25 -13.91
N PHE A 82 -0.27 -6.09 -14.37
CA PHE A 82 -1.62 -5.85 -14.87
C PHE A 82 -1.53 -5.48 -16.36
N PRO A 83 -1.90 -6.40 -17.26
CA PRO A 83 -1.98 -6.08 -18.68
C PRO A 83 -3.11 -5.06 -18.90
N VAL A 84 -2.89 -4.08 -19.76
CA VAL A 84 -3.89 -3.09 -20.12
C VAL A 84 -4.42 -3.46 -21.50
N LYS A 85 -5.74 -3.72 -21.58
CA LYS A 85 -6.44 -4.06 -22.83
C LYS A 85 -7.28 -2.86 -23.29
N ALA A 86 -7.15 -2.50 -24.55
CA ALA A 86 -7.98 -1.46 -25.14
C ALA A 86 -9.48 -1.79 -24.97
N GLY A 87 -10.27 -0.78 -24.65
CA GLY A 87 -11.71 -0.92 -24.45
C GLY A 87 -12.14 -1.61 -23.15
N THR A 88 -11.20 -2.04 -22.29
CA THR A 88 -11.51 -2.61 -20.99
C THR A 88 -11.07 -1.65 -19.87
N PRO A 89 -11.97 -1.24 -18.97
CA PRO A 89 -11.62 -0.36 -17.88
C PRO A 89 -10.57 -0.98 -16.96
N LEU A 90 -9.62 -0.18 -16.50
CA LEU A 90 -8.70 -0.54 -15.44
C LEU A 90 -9.12 0.23 -14.18
N THR A 91 -9.71 -0.48 -13.24
CA THR A 91 -10.20 0.09 -11.99
C THR A 91 -9.10 0.04 -10.93
N ILE A 92 -8.92 1.17 -10.23
CA ILE A 92 -8.04 1.24 -9.06
C ILE A 92 -8.91 1.08 -7.82
N TYR A 93 -8.56 0.16 -6.96
CA TYR A 93 -9.22 -0.01 -5.67
C TYR A 93 -8.17 -0.10 -4.56
N GLY A 94 -8.51 0.37 -3.37
CA GLY A 94 -7.54 0.43 -2.28
C GLY A 94 -8.18 0.50 -0.92
N PHE A 95 -7.33 0.47 0.10
CA PHE A 95 -7.71 0.37 1.50
C PHE A 95 -6.93 1.35 2.34
N GLY A 96 -7.51 1.72 3.49
CA GLY A 96 -6.88 2.56 4.48
C GLY A 96 -6.67 4.00 4.05
N TRP A 97 -5.93 4.72 4.87
CA TRP A 97 -5.64 6.14 4.68
C TRP A 97 -4.16 6.42 4.99
N GLY A 98 -3.56 7.36 4.24
CA GLY A 98 -2.20 7.82 4.46
C GLY A 98 -1.11 6.93 3.87
N HIS A 99 0.12 7.31 4.14
CA HIS A 99 1.32 6.70 3.55
C HIS A 99 1.78 5.39 4.24
N GLY A 100 1.29 5.11 5.47
CA GLY A 100 1.66 3.90 6.23
C GLY A 100 3.08 3.92 6.80
N LEU A 101 3.65 5.09 7.02
CA LEU A 101 4.92 5.30 7.70
C LEU A 101 4.64 5.89 9.08
N GLY A 102 5.32 5.34 10.10
CA GLY A 102 5.15 5.78 11.47
C GLY A 102 3.86 5.24 12.14
N MET A 103 3.47 5.91 13.22
CA MET A 103 2.36 5.51 14.07
C MET A 103 1.00 5.80 13.42
N SER A 104 0.11 4.79 13.40
CA SER A 104 -1.28 4.98 13.02
C SER A 104 -2.02 5.69 14.15
N GLN A 105 -2.61 6.86 13.88
CA GLN A 105 -3.41 7.60 14.87
C GLN A 105 -4.60 6.77 15.37
N TYR A 106 -5.36 6.15 14.46
CA TYR A 106 -6.50 5.31 14.83
C TYR A 106 -6.07 4.02 15.54
N GLY A 107 -4.94 3.42 15.14
CA GLY A 107 -4.39 2.25 15.83
C GLY A 107 -3.94 2.60 17.25
N ALA A 108 -3.22 3.70 17.43
CA ALA A 108 -2.81 4.20 18.74
C ALA A 108 -4.02 4.55 19.63
N TYR A 109 -5.03 5.21 19.06
CA TYR A 109 -6.29 5.52 19.76
C TYR A 109 -7.00 4.24 20.23
N GLN A 110 -7.12 3.24 19.37
CA GLN A 110 -7.76 1.97 19.73
C GLN A 110 -7.01 1.24 20.83
N MET A 111 -5.67 1.15 20.73
CA MET A 111 -4.84 0.58 21.78
C MET A 111 -5.00 1.30 23.12
N ALA A 112 -5.02 2.64 23.11
CA ALA A 112 -5.24 3.43 24.32
C ALA A 112 -6.63 3.19 24.92
N ARG A 113 -7.65 3.12 24.09
CA ARG A 113 -9.04 2.89 24.51
C ARG A 113 -9.25 1.52 25.18
N GLU A 114 -8.57 0.49 24.66
CA GLU A 114 -8.66 -0.88 25.20
C GLU A 114 -7.97 -1.04 26.56
N HIS A 115 -7.00 -0.18 26.85
CA HIS A 115 -6.20 -0.24 28.08
C HIS A 115 -6.52 0.87 29.09
N GLY A 116 -7.55 1.68 28.85
CA GLY A 116 -8.18 2.59 29.80
C GLY A 116 -7.22 3.63 30.41
N GLU A 117 -7.18 3.67 31.74
CA GLU A 117 -6.58 4.76 32.50
C GLU A 117 -5.07 4.61 32.79
N ASP A 118 -4.37 3.66 32.18
CA ASP A 118 -2.92 3.52 32.36
C ASP A 118 -2.17 4.65 31.63
N ALA A 119 -1.84 5.70 32.36
CA ALA A 119 -1.08 6.83 31.85
C ALA A 119 0.31 6.45 31.29
N ALA A 120 0.86 5.30 31.64
CA ALA A 120 2.15 4.81 31.12
C ALA A 120 1.99 3.96 29.84
N PHE A 121 0.76 3.64 29.43
CA PHE A 121 0.51 2.76 28.28
C PHE A 121 1.02 3.31 26.95
N TYR A 122 1.20 4.64 26.84
CA TYR A 122 1.81 5.25 25.65
C TYR A 122 3.18 4.62 25.30
N ARG A 123 3.93 4.12 26.27
CA ARG A 123 5.22 3.44 26.06
C ARG A 123 5.04 2.16 25.23
N LYS A 124 3.99 1.40 25.52
CA LYS A 124 3.64 0.19 24.75
C LYS A 124 3.18 0.54 23.34
N ILE A 125 2.42 1.61 23.18
CA ILE A 125 2.00 2.11 21.87
C ILE A 125 3.24 2.49 21.05
N LEU A 126 4.13 3.29 21.61
CA LEU A 126 5.36 3.70 20.93
C LEU A 126 6.25 2.50 20.57
N SER A 127 6.45 1.55 21.47
CA SER A 127 7.24 0.34 21.20
C SER A 127 6.62 -0.54 20.12
N HIS A 128 5.27 -0.55 19.99
CA HIS A 128 4.57 -1.28 18.95
C HIS A 128 4.87 -0.71 17.56
N TYR A 129 4.85 0.62 17.42
CA TYR A 129 5.04 1.28 16.12
C TYR A 129 6.50 1.55 15.76
N TYR A 130 7.36 1.70 16.75
CA TYR A 130 8.77 2.03 16.59
C TYR A 130 9.66 0.92 17.19
N THR A 131 9.58 -0.26 16.56
CA THR A 131 10.37 -1.43 16.98
C THR A 131 11.88 -1.16 16.89
N GLY A 132 12.64 -1.64 17.87
CA GLY A 132 14.09 -1.44 17.93
C GLY A 132 14.54 -0.07 18.46
N THR A 133 13.61 0.74 18.96
CA THR A 133 13.91 2.01 19.64
C THR A 133 13.76 1.86 21.16
N SER A 134 14.42 2.74 21.91
CA SER A 134 14.25 2.86 23.35
C SER A 134 13.75 4.25 23.71
N LEU A 135 12.88 4.32 24.73
CA LEU A 135 12.40 5.59 25.28
C LEU A 135 13.32 6.05 26.40
N SER A 136 13.88 7.24 26.25
CA SER A 136 14.69 7.88 27.29
C SER A 136 14.09 9.22 27.67
N LYS A 137 14.27 9.60 28.93
CA LYS A 137 13.93 10.94 29.42
C LYS A 137 15.08 11.89 29.10
N LEU A 138 14.80 13.04 28.49
CA LEU A 138 15.83 14.01 28.12
C LEU A 138 16.22 14.96 29.25
N TYR A 139 15.43 15.01 30.34
CA TYR A 139 15.61 15.90 31.48
C TYR A 139 14.97 15.31 32.75
#